data_e2f70a7da4fcfee2e1de1a7693104159
#
_entry.id   e2f70a7da4fcfee2e1de1a7693104159
#
_cell.length_a   1.000
_cell.length_b   1.000
_cell.length_c   1.000
_cell.angle_alpha   90.00
_cell.angle_beta   90.00
_cell.angle_gamma   90.00
#
_symmetry.space_group_name_H-M   'P 1'
#
loop_
_entity.id
_entity.type
_entity.pdbx_description
1 polymer ?
#
loop_
_entity_poly.entity_id
_entity_poly.type
_entity_poly.pdbx_seq_one_letter_code
_entity_poly.pdbx_strand_id
1 'polypeptide(L)'
;MIGIDLVYLPEFKVRMKNFPLDKVFLPTELSENKSEESLAGIFAAKEAFFKAVGRKEDWLTVWIEKAKEGKPQLKTLLINNSQSLDVSISHAGDYAIAIVMINDK
;
A
#
# COMPACT_ATOMS: atom_id res chain seq x y z
N MET A 1 11.35 -1.24 -12.10
CA MET A 1 9.89 -1.47 -12.23
C MET A 1 9.14 -0.37 -11.49
N ILE A 2 8.03 0.06 -12.00
CA ILE A 2 7.25 1.14 -11.41
C ILE A 2 5.77 0.78 -11.45
N GLY A 3 5.03 1.17 -10.41
CA GLY A 3 3.59 1.04 -10.36
C GLY A 3 2.96 2.27 -9.73
N ILE A 4 1.77 2.60 -10.16
CA ILE A 4 1.00 3.72 -9.64
C ILE A 4 -0.45 3.29 -9.46
N ASP A 5 -1.08 3.76 -8.39
CA ASP A 5 -2.48 3.50 -8.16
C ASP A 5 -3.18 4.72 -7.58
N LEU A 6 -4.41 4.93 -7.99
CA LEU A 6 -5.26 6.02 -7.52
C LEU A 6 -6.51 5.40 -6.89
N VAL A 7 -6.80 5.78 -5.66
CA VAL A 7 -7.96 5.29 -4.91
C VAL A 7 -8.91 6.45 -4.65
N TYR A 8 -10.18 6.25 -5.05
CA TYR A 8 -11.25 7.19 -4.75
C TYR A 8 -11.90 6.78 -3.43
N LEU A 9 -11.82 7.64 -2.43
CA LEU A 9 -12.20 7.32 -1.06
C LEU A 9 -13.64 6.81 -0.90
N PRO A 10 -14.66 7.43 -1.54
CA PRO A 10 -16.03 6.91 -1.41
C PRO A 10 -16.18 5.47 -1.92
N GLU A 11 -15.54 5.12 -3.03
CA GLU A 11 -15.54 3.74 -3.53
C GLU A 11 -14.81 2.79 -2.57
N PHE A 12 -13.70 3.24 -2.02
CA PHE A 12 -12.93 2.47 -1.05
C PHE A 12 -13.77 2.14 0.19
N LYS A 13 -14.50 3.13 0.71
CA LYS A 13 -15.39 2.94 1.86
C LYS A 13 -16.45 1.87 1.61
N VAL A 14 -17.08 1.91 0.44
CA VAL A 14 -18.09 0.92 0.06
C VAL A 14 -17.47 -0.47 -0.06
N ARG A 15 -16.33 -0.56 -0.72
CA ARG A 15 -15.61 -1.83 -0.92
C ARG A 15 -15.21 -2.45 0.41
N MET A 16 -14.71 -1.67 1.34
CA MET A 16 -14.23 -2.18 2.62
C MET A 16 -15.35 -2.58 3.58
N LYS A 17 -16.58 -2.12 3.37
CA LYS A 17 -17.74 -2.61 4.12
C LYS A 17 -18.05 -4.07 3.83
N ASN A 18 -17.76 -4.51 2.62
CA ASN A 18 -18.11 -5.85 2.13
C ASN A 18 -16.90 -6.79 2.02
N PHE A 19 -15.74 -6.34 2.49
CA PHE A 19 -14.51 -7.11 2.41
C PHE A 19 -13.81 -7.10 3.78
N PRO A 20 -13.41 -8.27 4.29
CA PRO A 20 -12.74 -8.32 5.60
C PRO A 20 -11.42 -7.54 5.58
N LEU A 21 -11.31 -6.57 6.48
CA LEU A 21 -10.11 -5.73 6.56
C LEU A 21 -8.85 -6.54 6.88
N ASP A 22 -9.00 -7.59 7.69
CA ASP A 22 -7.88 -8.45 8.08
C ASP A 22 -7.32 -9.31 6.94
N LYS A 23 -8.01 -9.35 5.81
CA LYS A 23 -7.52 -10.02 4.60
C LYS A 23 -6.72 -9.08 3.69
N VAL A 24 -6.80 -7.79 3.94
CA VAL A 24 -6.11 -6.77 3.15
C VAL A 24 -4.97 -6.14 3.95
N PHE A 25 -5.18 -5.94 5.24
CA PHE A 25 -4.24 -5.24 6.11
C PHE A 25 -3.78 -6.11 7.26
N LEU A 26 -2.48 -6.03 7.58
CA LEU A 26 -1.95 -6.68 8.78
C LEU A 26 -2.49 -5.99 10.05
N PRO A 27 -2.53 -6.69 11.20
CA PRO A 27 -2.95 -6.08 12.46
C PRO A 27 -2.18 -4.80 12.79
N THR A 28 -0.88 -4.75 12.50
CA THR A 28 -0.06 -3.56 12.73
C THR A 28 -0.49 -2.40 11.85
N GLU A 29 -0.86 -2.67 10.60
CA GLU A 29 -1.37 -1.63 9.70
C GLU A 29 -2.68 -1.05 10.22
N LEU A 30 -3.57 -1.90 10.71
CA LEU A 30 -4.86 -1.47 11.25
C LEU A 30 -4.70 -0.69 12.56
N SER A 31 -3.77 -1.10 13.43
CA SER A 31 -3.54 -0.43 14.71
C SER A 31 -2.88 0.94 14.55
N GLU A 32 -2.01 1.10 13.56
CA GLU A 32 -1.27 2.35 13.31
C GLU A 32 -2.03 3.33 12.42
N ASN A 33 -3.03 2.86 11.66
CA ASN A 33 -3.71 3.66 10.63
C ASN A 33 -5.22 3.59 10.87
N LYS A 34 -5.71 4.48 11.74
CA LYS A 34 -7.10 4.44 12.20
C LYS A 34 -8.07 5.19 11.29
N SER A 35 -7.57 6.03 10.38
CA SER A 35 -8.43 6.76 9.47
C SER A 35 -8.63 6.01 8.15
N GLU A 36 -9.79 6.22 7.54
CA GLU A 36 -10.07 5.64 6.22
C GLU A 36 -9.13 6.19 5.15
N GLU A 37 -8.75 7.46 5.24
CA GLU A 37 -7.79 8.08 4.33
C GLU A 37 -6.42 7.38 4.41
N SER A 38 -5.98 7.09 5.62
CA SER A 38 -4.71 6.40 5.84
C SER A 38 -4.73 4.99 5.27
N LEU A 39 -5.81 4.24 5.51
CA LEU A 39 -5.99 2.90 4.96
C LEU A 39 -6.10 2.92 3.44
N ALA A 40 -6.77 3.92 2.86
CA ALA A 40 -6.85 4.07 1.42
C ALA A 40 -5.47 4.29 0.80
N GLY A 41 -4.61 5.06 1.46
CA GLY A 41 -3.23 5.26 1.03
C GLY A 41 -2.42 3.97 1.04
N ILE A 42 -2.56 3.16 2.09
CA ILE A 42 -1.90 1.85 2.18
C ILE A 42 -2.45 0.91 1.09
N PHE A 43 -3.74 0.91 0.86
CA PHE A 43 -4.36 0.10 -0.19
C PHE A 43 -3.81 0.49 -1.56
N ALA A 44 -3.72 1.80 -1.84
CA ALA A 44 -3.12 2.30 -3.08
C ALA A 44 -1.67 1.83 -3.23
N ALA A 45 -0.89 1.85 -2.16
CA ALA A 45 0.50 1.40 -2.17
C ALA A 45 0.61 -0.10 -2.50
N LYS A 46 -0.27 -0.92 -1.93
CA LYS A 46 -0.30 -2.36 -2.21
C LYS A 46 -0.67 -2.64 -3.67
N GLU A 47 -1.69 -1.96 -4.19
CA GLU A 47 -2.06 -2.08 -5.60
C GLU A 47 -0.93 -1.61 -6.52
N ALA A 48 -0.30 -0.48 -6.20
CA ALA A 48 0.84 0.03 -6.97
C ALA A 48 2.00 -0.96 -6.99
N PHE A 49 2.26 -1.63 -5.86
CA PHE A 49 3.28 -2.67 -5.79
C PHE A 49 2.97 -3.84 -6.73
N PHE A 50 1.74 -4.34 -6.73
CA PHE A 50 1.34 -5.43 -7.63
C PHE A 50 1.45 -5.01 -9.10
N LYS A 51 1.13 -3.77 -9.42
CA LYS A 51 1.34 -3.24 -10.78
C LYS A 51 2.82 -3.20 -11.14
N ALA A 52 3.69 -2.82 -10.20
CA ALA A 52 5.13 -2.77 -10.44
C ALA A 52 5.71 -4.15 -10.73
N VAL A 53 5.30 -5.17 -9.97
CA VAL A 53 5.79 -6.55 -10.20
C VAL A 53 5.05 -7.27 -11.32
N GLY A 54 3.92 -6.73 -11.77
CA GLY A 54 3.17 -7.28 -12.90
C GLY A 54 2.30 -8.48 -12.55
N ARG A 55 2.02 -8.72 -11.28
CA ARG A 55 1.17 -9.82 -10.84
C ARG A 55 0.49 -9.46 -9.51
N LYS A 56 -0.70 -10.01 -9.31
CA LYS A 56 -1.42 -9.87 -8.05
C LYS A 56 -1.20 -11.09 -7.18
N GLU A 57 -0.84 -10.85 -5.93
CA GLU A 57 -0.64 -11.86 -4.91
C GLU A 57 -1.57 -11.57 -3.73
N ASP A 58 -1.47 -12.37 -2.67
CA ASP A 58 -2.20 -12.12 -1.44
C ASP A 58 -1.82 -10.74 -0.87
N TRP A 59 -2.82 -9.98 -0.44
CA TRP A 59 -2.64 -8.64 0.11
C TRP A 59 -1.68 -8.57 1.29
N LEU A 60 -1.58 -9.65 2.07
CA LEU A 60 -0.75 -9.69 3.26
C LEU A 60 0.73 -10.00 2.96
N THR A 61 1.08 -10.24 1.69
CA THR A 61 2.47 -10.43 1.28
C THR A 61 3.23 -9.12 1.13
N VAL A 62 2.53 -8.00 1.19
CA VAL A 62 3.11 -6.66 1.14
C VAL A 62 2.44 -5.79 2.20
N TRP A 63 3.23 -4.98 2.92
CA TRP A 63 2.70 -4.14 4.00
C TRP A 63 3.50 -2.87 4.16
N ILE A 64 2.90 -1.89 4.86
CA ILE A 64 3.53 -0.61 5.16
C ILE A 64 3.95 -0.61 6.63
N GLU A 65 5.20 -0.21 6.87
CA GLU A 65 5.73 0.11 8.20
C GLU A 65 6.13 1.57 8.21
N LYS A 66 6.02 2.22 9.35
CA LYS A 66 6.49 3.59 9.50
C LYS A 66 7.91 3.59 10.04
N ALA A 67 8.81 4.32 9.38
CA ALA A 67 10.15 4.58 9.90
C ALA A 67 10.04 5.51 11.12
N LYS A 68 11.16 5.68 11.86
CA LYS A 68 11.19 6.49 13.08
C LYS A 68 10.66 7.91 12.87
N GLU A 69 10.94 8.50 11.72
CA GLU A 69 10.47 9.84 11.37
C GLU A 69 9.05 9.85 10.79
N GLY A 70 8.36 8.72 10.80
CA GLY A 70 7.00 8.61 10.31
C GLY A 70 6.86 8.37 8.81
N LYS A 71 7.97 8.31 8.07
CA LYS A 71 7.94 8.05 6.64
C LYS A 71 7.49 6.61 6.37
N PRO A 72 6.52 6.39 5.46
CA PRO A 72 6.08 5.04 5.13
C PRO A 72 7.18 4.27 4.40
N GLN A 73 7.33 3.00 4.76
CA GLN A 73 8.23 2.06 4.09
C GLN A 73 7.42 0.86 3.66
N LEU A 74 7.60 0.44 2.41
CA LEU A 74 6.93 -0.73 1.89
C LEU A 74 7.83 -1.95 2.11
N LYS A 75 7.25 -3.01 2.66
CA LYS A 75 7.92 -4.29 2.94
C LYS A 75 7.20 -5.40 2.21
N THR A 76 7.93 -6.40 1.80
CA THR A 76 7.33 -7.53 1.06
C THR A 76 8.19 -8.78 1.17
N LEU A 77 7.52 -9.93 0.98
CA LEU A 77 8.18 -11.22 0.86
C LEU A 77 8.47 -11.59 -0.62
N LEU A 78 8.06 -10.74 -1.57
CA LEU A 78 7.99 -11.09 -3.00
C LEU A 78 9.18 -10.63 -3.82
N ILE A 79 10.09 -9.86 -3.24
CA ILE A 79 11.32 -9.44 -3.92
C ILE A 79 12.54 -9.89 -3.13
N ASN A 80 13.69 -9.98 -3.80
CA ASN A 80 14.91 -10.44 -3.16
C ASN A 80 15.76 -9.26 -2.64
N ASN A 81 16.82 -9.58 -1.90
CA ASN A 81 17.69 -8.59 -1.26
C ASN A 81 18.55 -7.79 -2.26
N SER A 82 18.61 -8.20 -3.52
CA SER A 82 19.33 -7.44 -4.54
C SER A 82 18.52 -6.28 -5.12
N GLN A 83 17.28 -6.13 -4.66
CA GLN A 83 16.39 -5.09 -5.14
C GLN A 83 16.08 -4.08 -4.03
N SER A 84 15.96 -2.81 -4.40
CA SER A 84 15.48 -1.75 -3.52
C SER A 84 14.03 -1.45 -3.83
N LEU A 85 13.29 -1.00 -2.82
CA LEU A 85 11.87 -0.77 -2.88
C LEU A 85 11.55 0.57 -2.25
N ASP A 86 10.95 1.46 -3.03
CA ASP A 86 10.55 2.79 -2.58
C ASP A 86 9.06 3.00 -2.80
N VAL A 87 8.43 3.73 -1.88
CA VAL A 87 7.02 4.09 -1.97
C VAL A 87 6.84 5.57 -1.62
N SER A 88 5.90 6.19 -2.31
CA SER A 88 5.42 7.52 -1.95
C SER A 88 3.90 7.52 -2.01
N ILE A 89 3.27 8.11 -1.00
CA ILE A 89 1.81 8.18 -0.88
C ILE A 89 1.42 9.64 -0.70
N SER A 90 0.39 10.06 -1.42
CA SER A 90 -0.13 11.41 -1.32
C SER A 90 -1.66 11.37 -1.28
N HIS A 91 -2.23 12.40 -0.65
CA HIS A 91 -3.68 12.53 -0.51
C HIS A 91 -4.09 13.93 -0.97
N ALA A 92 -5.22 14.02 -1.66
CA ALA A 92 -5.82 15.29 -2.02
C ALA A 92 -7.32 15.08 -2.19
N GLY A 93 -8.13 15.83 -1.42
CA GLY A 93 -9.58 15.68 -1.43
C GLY A 93 -9.99 14.25 -1.10
N ASP A 94 -10.78 13.65 -1.99
CA ASP A 94 -11.26 12.28 -1.83
C ASP A 94 -10.35 11.22 -2.48
N TYR A 95 -9.11 11.58 -2.79
CA TYR A 95 -8.19 10.68 -3.49
C TYR A 95 -6.96 10.38 -2.68
N ALA A 96 -6.52 9.13 -2.76
CA ALA A 96 -5.19 8.70 -2.33
C ALA A 96 -4.45 8.17 -3.56
N ILE A 97 -3.19 8.55 -3.69
CA ILE A 97 -2.35 8.08 -4.79
C ILE A 97 -1.07 7.49 -4.20
N ALA A 98 -0.59 6.41 -4.79
CA ALA A 98 0.68 5.83 -4.41
C ALA A 98 1.50 5.49 -5.64
N ILE A 99 2.81 5.67 -5.51
CA ILE A 99 3.77 5.24 -6.51
C ILE A 99 4.77 4.32 -5.85
N VAL A 100 5.12 3.22 -6.53
CA VAL A 100 6.09 2.25 -6.06
C VAL A 100 7.17 2.08 -7.11
N MET A 101 8.42 2.13 -6.69
CA MET A 101 9.57 1.88 -7.55
C MET A 101 10.36 0.70 -7.01
N ILE A 102 10.70 -0.22 -7.90
CA ILE A 102 11.56 -1.37 -7.58
C ILE A 102 12.76 -1.30 -8.52
N ASN A 103 13.95 -1.19 -7.95
CA ASN A 103 15.18 -1.07 -8.70
C ASN A 103 16.18 -2.13 -8.25
N ASP A 104 17.07 -2.54 -9.15
CA ASP A 104 18.21 -3.37 -8.79
C ASP A 104 19.21 -2.51 -8.01
N LYS A 105 19.79 -3.11 -6.99
CA LYS A 105 20.83 -2.44 -6.20
C LYS A 105 22.16 -2.43 -6.92
#